data_c88e9fc215dff65b931f28eef502054d
#
_entry.id   c88e9fc215dff65b931f28eef502054d
#
_cell.length_a   1.000
_cell.length_b   1.000
_cell.length_c   1.000
_cell.angle_alpha   90.00
_cell.angle_beta   90.00
_cell.angle_gamma   90.00
#
_symmetry.space_group_name_H-M   'P 1'
#
loop_
_entity.id
_entity.type
_entity.pdbx_description
1 polymer ?
#
loop_
_entity_poly.entity_id
_entity_poly.type
_entity_poly.pdbx_seq_one_letter_code
_entity_poly.pdbx_strand_id
1 'polypeptide(L)'
;LESSVTCALTETNPRGDVLAAVLDHHRHQPTRLLQILLAAQDALGFLPAAALTQIAQALGLPRARVEGVAGFYSFLHLEPVGRYRVLFSDNITDRMLGSVELRERLCNKLWLERGKVSEDGLVSVDTTSCTGLCDQGPALLVNGRAMSRMSGERIDRISELIRAQTPLDDWPKEYFAIEDNIRRRDVLLGGDWPAGEAIRAAVARGAEAMLAEIKLANLRGRGGAGFTTAIKWASAREATGSGEHPARYVVCNADEGEPGTFKDRVLLSSYADLVFDGMTVAGFTINAAQGLLYLRGEYHYLLPALLANLEARRKCGLLGKNIGGRAGFHFDIEIHMGAGAYICGEETALIESLEGKRGVPRIRPPFPVTQGYLGQPTVVNNVETLCKAALIAQKGGAWFAGFGTKQSTGTK
;
A
#
# COMPACT_ATOMS: atom_id res chain seq x y z
N LEU A 1 18.25 45.22 -47.36
CA LEU A 1 17.73 43.84 -47.31
C LEU A 1 18.10 43.24 -45.96
N GLU A 2 17.26 43.56 -44.97
CA GLU A 2 17.35 43.04 -43.61
C GLU A 2 16.51 41.78 -43.52
N SER A 3 17.10 40.65 -43.22
CA SER A 3 16.42 39.40 -42.90
C SER A 3 16.25 39.31 -41.39
N SER A 4 15.03 39.57 -40.92
CA SER A 4 14.61 39.33 -39.53
C SER A 4 14.52 37.82 -39.28
N VAL A 5 15.44 37.28 -38.49
CA VAL A 5 15.36 35.95 -37.90
C VAL A 5 14.45 36.05 -36.69
N THR A 6 13.21 35.63 -36.82
CA THR A 6 12.27 35.47 -35.71
C THR A 6 12.72 34.24 -34.88
N CYS A 7 13.35 34.49 -33.76
CA CYS A 7 13.62 33.45 -32.75
C CYS A 7 12.28 33.05 -32.12
N ALA A 8 11.73 31.89 -32.49
CA ALA A 8 10.60 31.29 -31.82
C ALA A 8 11.08 30.83 -30.44
N LEU A 9 10.79 31.62 -29.42
CA LEU A 9 10.85 31.20 -28.04
C LEU A 9 9.82 30.06 -27.86
N THR A 10 10.31 28.84 -27.75
CA THR A 10 9.50 27.72 -27.27
C THR A 10 9.06 28.05 -25.86
N GLU A 11 7.80 28.43 -25.71
CA GLU A 11 7.15 28.50 -24.39
C GLU A 11 7.31 27.13 -23.73
N THR A 12 8.18 27.02 -22.73
CA THR A 12 8.27 25.85 -21.86
C THR A 12 6.91 25.70 -21.19
N ASN A 13 6.19 24.66 -21.53
CA ASN A 13 4.92 24.30 -20.89
C ASN A 13 5.26 23.69 -19.51
N PRO A 14 5.13 24.41 -18.39
CA PRO A 14 5.57 23.91 -17.07
C PRO A 14 4.84 22.62 -16.66
N ARG A 15 3.67 22.35 -17.21
CA ARG A 15 2.93 21.09 -17.01
C ARG A 15 3.54 19.92 -17.80
N GLY A 16 4.14 20.18 -18.96
CA GLY A 16 4.85 19.18 -19.76
C GLY A 16 6.14 18.73 -19.08
N ASP A 17 6.89 19.65 -18.49
CA ASP A 17 8.14 19.36 -17.77
C ASP A 17 7.89 18.51 -16.53
N VAL A 18 6.81 18.79 -15.78
CA VAL A 18 6.45 18.00 -14.59
C VAL A 18 6.08 16.57 -14.94
N LEU A 19 5.31 16.37 -16.01
CA LEU A 19 4.92 15.01 -16.43
C LEU A 19 6.11 14.21 -16.96
N ALA A 20 7.03 14.86 -17.67
CA ALA A 20 8.29 14.25 -18.10
C ALA A 20 9.11 13.76 -16.92
N ALA A 21 9.27 14.58 -15.87
CA ALA A 21 9.97 14.20 -14.64
C ALA A 21 9.33 12.98 -13.94
N VAL A 22 7.99 12.91 -13.90
CA VAL A 22 7.26 11.74 -13.37
C VAL A 22 7.56 10.48 -14.18
N LEU A 23 7.52 10.57 -15.50
CA LEU A 23 7.80 9.45 -16.40
C LEU A 23 9.25 8.96 -16.26
N ASP A 24 10.21 9.88 -16.20
CA ASP A 24 11.63 9.57 -16.01
C ASP A 24 11.89 8.91 -14.67
N HIS A 25 11.29 9.41 -13.58
CA HIS A 25 11.38 8.79 -12.25
C HIS A 25 10.93 7.33 -12.27
N HIS A 26 9.85 7.02 -12.99
CA HIS A 26 9.34 5.66 -13.16
C HIS A 26 9.97 4.91 -14.35
N ARG A 27 11.03 5.46 -14.97
CA ARG A 27 11.81 4.85 -16.08
C ARG A 27 10.94 4.41 -17.25
N HIS A 28 9.86 5.10 -17.51
CA HIS A 28 8.90 4.80 -18.57
C HIS A 28 8.40 3.34 -18.56
N GLN A 29 8.29 2.73 -17.38
CA GLN A 29 7.87 1.33 -17.26
C GLN A 29 6.34 1.19 -17.30
N PRO A 30 5.74 0.46 -18.28
CA PRO A 30 4.29 0.27 -18.36
C PRO A 30 3.67 -0.41 -17.13
N THR A 31 4.44 -1.25 -16.44
CA THR A 31 4.02 -1.89 -15.17
C THR A 31 3.88 -0.90 -14.01
N ARG A 32 4.45 0.29 -14.15
CA ARG A 32 4.33 1.39 -13.18
C ARG A 32 3.17 2.34 -13.47
N LEU A 33 2.28 2.00 -14.41
CA LEU A 33 1.22 2.91 -14.85
C LEU A 33 0.41 3.48 -13.68
N LEU A 34 0.01 2.66 -12.69
CA LEU A 34 -0.73 3.15 -11.53
C LEU A 34 0.08 4.18 -10.72
N GLN A 35 1.36 3.92 -10.48
CA GLN A 35 2.24 4.84 -9.73
C GLN A 35 2.49 6.13 -10.51
N ILE A 36 2.62 6.04 -11.84
CA ILE A 36 2.73 7.21 -12.73
C ILE A 36 1.47 8.06 -12.69
N LEU A 37 0.29 7.43 -12.73
CA LEU A 37 -0.99 8.14 -12.66
C LEU A 37 -1.18 8.85 -11.31
N LEU A 38 -0.82 8.19 -10.19
CA LEU A 38 -0.84 8.81 -8.86
C LEU A 38 0.08 10.03 -8.80
N ALA A 39 1.35 9.88 -9.21
CA ALA A 39 2.31 10.97 -9.20
C ALA A 39 1.94 12.12 -10.17
N ALA A 40 1.39 11.79 -11.33
CA ALA A 40 0.89 12.79 -12.27
C ALA A 40 -0.31 13.56 -11.68
N GLN A 41 -1.23 12.86 -11.01
CA GLN A 41 -2.36 13.50 -10.34
C GLN A 41 -1.92 14.41 -9.20
N ASP A 42 -0.96 13.99 -8.38
CA ASP A 42 -0.42 14.81 -7.29
C ASP A 42 0.18 16.12 -7.82
N ALA A 43 0.84 16.06 -8.97
CA ALA A 43 1.45 17.22 -9.59
C ALA A 43 0.46 18.13 -10.33
N LEU A 44 -0.61 17.58 -10.90
CA LEU A 44 -1.57 18.30 -11.76
C LEU A 44 -2.89 18.61 -11.04
N GLY A 45 -3.15 18.01 -9.89
CA GLY A 45 -4.41 18.08 -9.15
C GLY A 45 -5.48 17.08 -9.61
N PHE A 46 -5.49 16.72 -10.88
CA PHE A 46 -6.32 15.67 -11.49
C PHE A 46 -5.65 15.18 -12.79
N LEU A 47 -6.24 14.22 -13.48
CA LEU A 47 -5.69 13.60 -14.70
C LEU A 47 -6.42 14.11 -15.96
N PRO A 48 -6.03 15.26 -16.53
CA PRO A 48 -6.68 15.76 -17.75
C PRO A 48 -6.41 14.84 -18.95
N ALA A 49 -7.33 14.84 -19.92
CA ALA A 49 -7.25 14.01 -21.12
C ALA A 49 -5.90 14.13 -21.86
N ALA A 50 -5.33 15.34 -21.90
CA ALA A 50 -4.01 15.60 -22.51
C ALA A 50 -2.88 14.84 -21.77
N ALA A 51 -2.87 14.85 -20.43
CA ALA A 51 -1.87 14.12 -19.63
C ALA A 51 -1.96 12.60 -19.86
N LEU A 52 -3.18 12.05 -19.87
CA LEU A 52 -3.39 10.62 -20.15
C LEU A 52 -2.91 10.24 -21.57
N THR A 53 -3.05 11.13 -22.55
CA THR A 53 -2.55 10.91 -23.90
C THR A 53 -1.02 10.90 -23.93
N GLN A 54 -0.37 11.84 -23.25
CA GLN A 54 1.09 11.90 -23.14
C GLN A 54 1.65 10.66 -22.42
N ILE A 55 1.03 10.23 -21.31
CA ILE A 55 1.42 9.01 -20.58
C ILE A 55 1.28 7.78 -21.49
N ALA A 56 0.17 7.67 -22.25
CA ALA A 56 -0.05 6.56 -23.18
C ALA A 56 1.05 6.49 -24.25
N GLN A 57 1.38 7.61 -24.86
CA GLN A 57 2.44 7.72 -25.87
C GLN A 57 3.81 7.37 -25.29
N ALA A 58 4.16 7.93 -24.13
CA ALA A 58 5.45 7.72 -23.47
C ALA A 58 5.67 6.26 -23.04
N LEU A 59 4.58 5.54 -22.68
CA LEU A 59 4.63 4.14 -22.26
C LEU A 59 4.39 3.14 -23.41
N GLY A 60 4.10 3.61 -24.63
CA GLY A 60 3.72 2.75 -25.75
C GLY A 60 2.41 1.96 -25.49
N LEU A 61 1.49 2.53 -24.72
CA LEU A 61 0.22 1.90 -24.36
C LEU A 61 -0.95 2.51 -25.14
N PRO A 62 -1.98 1.71 -25.48
CA PRO A 62 -3.22 2.28 -26.02
C PRO A 62 -3.84 3.28 -25.04
N ARG A 63 -4.29 4.44 -25.53
CA ARG A 63 -4.94 5.49 -24.71
C ARG A 63 -6.11 4.93 -23.88
N ALA A 64 -6.93 4.08 -24.50
CA ALA A 64 -8.07 3.45 -23.83
C ALA A 64 -7.65 2.56 -22.63
N ARG A 65 -6.44 1.96 -22.67
CA ARG A 65 -5.91 1.21 -21.54
C ARG A 65 -5.56 2.13 -20.37
N VAL A 66 -4.86 3.23 -20.66
CA VAL A 66 -4.47 4.21 -19.62
C VAL A 66 -5.70 4.83 -18.98
N GLU A 67 -6.69 5.22 -19.78
CA GLU A 67 -7.96 5.77 -19.32
C GLU A 67 -8.78 4.74 -18.52
N GLY A 68 -8.82 3.49 -19.00
CA GLY A 68 -9.49 2.41 -18.29
C GLY A 68 -8.86 2.07 -16.93
N VAL A 69 -7.54 2.27 -16.77
CA VAL A 69 -6.88 2.17 -15.46
C VAL A 69 -7.22 3.38 -14.60
N ALA A 70 -7.13 4.59 -15.14
CA ALA A 70 -7.45 5.82 -14.42
C ALA A 70 -8.90 5.86 -13.93
N GLY A 71 -9.86 5.37 -14.72
CA GLY A 71 -11.28 5.31 -14.34
C GLY A 71 -11.65 4.13 -13.43
N PHE A 72 -10.73 3.18 -13.18
CA PHE A 72 -11.00 2.03 -12.31
C PHE A 72 -10.77 2.33 -10.82
N TYR A 73 -9.78 3.14 -10.51
CA TYR A 73 -9.37 3.40 -9.14
C TYR A 73 -10.05 4.67 -8.60
N SER A 74 -10.75 4.56 -7.47
CA SER A 74 -11.57 5.65 -6.91
C SER A 74 -10.77 6.87 -6.44
N PHE A 75 -9.45 6.74 -6.25
CA PHE A 75 -8.59 7.86 -5.87
C PHE A 75 -7.95 8.57 -7.06
N LEU A 76 -8.17 8.08 -8.28
CA LEU A 76 -7.79 8.78 -9.49
C LEU A 76 -8.97 9.59 -10.04
N HIS A 77 -8.70 10.82 -10.46
CA HIS A 77 -9.72 11.79 -10.87
C HIS A 77 -9.48 12.25 -12.31
N LEU A 78 -10.45 11.97 -13.18
CA LEU A 78 -10.46 12.43 -14.58
C LEU A 78 -11.00 13.85 -14.73
N GLU A 79 -11.70 14.33 -13.73
CA GLU A 79 -12.28 15.66 -13.62
C GLU A 79 -11.64 16.43 -12.45
N PRO A 80 -11.66 17.76 -12.46
CA PRO A 80 -11.16 18.56 -11.36
C PRO A 80 -11.85 18.21 -10.03
N VAL A 81 -11.07 18.16 -8.94
CA VAL A 81 -11.54 18.01 -7.57
C VAL A 81 -11.19 19.25 -6.76
N GLY A 82 -11.82 19.43 -5.61
CA GLY A 82 -11.52 20.55 -4.73
C GLY A 82 -10.07 20.56 -4.26
N ARG A 83 -9.49 21.75 -4.08
CA ARG A 83 -8.17 21.93 -3.46
C ARG A 83 -8.09 21.21 -2.09
N TYR A 84 -9.19 21.24 -1.32
CA TYR A 84 -9.41 20.38 -0.16
C TYR A 84 -10.38 19.27 -0.55
N ARG A 85 -9.87 18.06 -0.69
CA ARG A 85 -10.68 16.88 -0.95
C ARG A 85 -10.97 16.18 0.36
N VAL A 86 -12.22 16.25 0.82
CA VAL A 86 -12.65 15.63 2.08
C VAL A 86 -13.44 14.35 1.76
N LEU A 87 -12.97 13.21 2.24
CA LEU A 87 -13.60 11.91 2.05
C LEU A 87 -13.97 11.32 3.41
N PHE A 88 -15.25 11.24 3.70
CA PHE A 88 -15.75 10.57 4.91
C PHE A 88 -15.72 9.07 4.74
N SER A 89 -15.32 8.35 5.78
CA SER A 89 -15.44 6.90 5.82
C SER A 89 -16.90 6.47 5.83
N ASP A 90 -17.29 5.60 4.89
CA ASP A 90 -18.69 5.17 4.69
C ASP A 90 -18.92 3.71 5.14
N ASN A 91 -18.06 3.18 6.00
CA ASN A 91 -18.27 1.86 6.59
C ASN A 91 -19.32 1.90 7.70
N ILE A 92 -19.83 0.72 8.08
CA ILE A 92 -20.90 0.59 9.06
C ILE A 92 -20.54 1.15 10.44
N THR A 93 -19.29 0.98 10.88
CA THR A 93 -18.85 1.48 12.19
C THR A 93 -18.82 3.00 12.23
N ASP A 94 -18.30 3.65 11.20
CA ASP A 94 -18.27 5.12 11.11
C ASP A 94 -19.70 5.69 10.96
N ARG A 95 -20.58 5.02 10.22
CA ARG A 95 -22.00 5.40 10.12
C ARG A 95 -22.70 5.33 11.47
N MET A 96 -22.48 4.26 12.24
CA MET A 96 -23.04 4.12 13.60
C MET A 96 -22.50 5.17 14.57
N LEU A 97 -21.34 5.74 14.30
CA LEU A 97 -20.71 6.82 15.08
C LEU A 97 -21.06 8.22 14.56
N GLY A 98 -21.95 8.34 13.58
CA GLY A 98 -22.48 9.61 13.11
C GLY A 98 -21.70 10.26 11.95
N SER A 99 -20.95 9.47 11.15
CA SER A 99 -20.19 10.02 10.00
C SER A 99 -21.08 10.68 8.95
N VAL A 100 -22.32 10.21 8.79
CA VAL A 100 -23.28 10.78 7.83
C VAL A 100 -23.68 12.19 8.25
N GLU A 101 -24.09 12.35 9.51
CA GLU A 101 -24.50 13.64 10.08
C GLU A 101 -23.34 14.65 10.09
N LEU A 102 -22.12 14.19 10.37
CA LEU A 102 -20.91 15.03 10.33
C LEU A 102 -20.59 15.50 8.91
N ARG A 103 -20.75 14.63 7.91
CA ARG A 103 -20.59 14.98 6.49
C ARG A 103 -21.62 16.02 6.06
N GLU A 104 -22.89 15.79 6.39
CA GLU A 104 -23.97 16.74 6.08
C GLU A 104 -23.74 18.09 6.76
N ARG A 105 -23.27 18.09 8.01
CA ARG A 105 -22.88 19.31 8.73
C ARG A 105 -21.80 20.07 7.97
N LEU A 106 -20.74 19.40 7.49
CA LEU A 106 -19.67 20.03 6.73
C LEU A 106 -20.19 20.58 5.39
N CYS A 107 -20.98 19.81 4.65
CA CYS A 107 -21.59 20.25 3.40
C CYS A 107 -22.46 21.49 3.60
N ASN A 108 -23.31 21.51 4.62
CA ASN A 108 -24.16 22.66 4.96
C ASN A 108 -23.34 23.91 5.32
N LYS A 109 -22.27 23.73 6.09
CA LYS A 109 -21.36 24.83 6.46
C LYS A 109 -20.63 25.42 5.25
N LEU A 110 -20.30 24.60 4.26
CA LEU A 110 -19.57 25.00 3.06
C LEU A 110 -20.49 25.35 1.88
N TRP A 111 -21.80 25.29 2.06
CA TRP A 111 -22.81 25.50 1.01
C TRP A 111 -22.59 24.59 -0.22
N LEU A 112 -22.26 23.34 0.03
CA LEU A 112 -21.83 22.38 -0.95
C LEU A 112 -22.78 21.17 -1.01
N GLU A 113 -23.12 20.71 -2.19
CA GLU A 113 -23.72 19.41 -2.40
C GLU A 113 -22.68 18.29 -2.35
N ARG A 114 -23.03 17.16 -1.76
CA ARG A 114 -22.18 15.97 -1.75
C ARG A 114 -21.78 15.54 -3.17
N GLY A 115 -20.51 15.20 -3.36
CA GLY A 115 -19.95 14.75 -4.63
C GLY A 115 -19.75 15.86 -5.66
N LYS A 116 -19.99 17.12 -5.27
CA LYS A 116 -19.70 18.29 -6.11
C LYS A 116 -18.44 18.99 -5.64
N VAL A 117 -17.87 19.76 -6.55
CA VAL A 117 -16.79 20.71 -6.25
C VAL A 117 -17.42 22.07 -6.05
N SER A 118 -16.95 22.87 -5.09
CA SER A 118 -17.39 24.25 -4.91
C SER A 118 -17.09 25.09 -6.18
N GLU A 119 -17.90 26.12 -6.43
CA GLU A 119 -17.78 26.95 -7.65
C GLU A 119 -16.40 27.60 -7.80
N ASP A 120 -15.75 27.90 -6.66
CA ASP A 120 -14.39 28.43 -6.62
C ASP A 120 -13.28 27.37 -6.73
N GLY A 121 -13.63 26.09 -6.86
CA GLY A 121 -12.69 24.97 -6.89
C GLY A 121 -12.00 24.68 -5.57
N LEU A 122 -12.45 25.30 -4.46
CA LEU A 122 -11.77 25.23 -3.17
C LEU A 122 -11.92 23.87 -2.50
N VAL A 123 -13.14 23.28 -2.52
CA VAL A 123 -13.42 22.08 -1.73
C VAL A 123 -14.34 21.11 -2.46
N SER A 124 -14.12 19.83 -2.23
CA SER A 124 -15.07 18.75 -2.55
C SER A 124 -15.27 17.85 -1.33
N VAL A 125 -16.51 17.40 -1.11
CA VAL A 125 -16.86 16.51 0.00
C VAL A 125 -17.58 15.30 -0.54
N ASP A 126 -17.04 14.12 -0.27
CA ASP A 126 -17.64 12.86 -0.67
C ASP A 126 -17.35 11.76 0.37
N THR A 127 -17.59 10.52 0.00
CA THR A 127 -17.28 9.35 0.81
C THR A 127 -16.20 8.49 0.17
N THR A 128 -15.49 7.76 1.00
CA THR A 128 -14.67 6.61 0.60
C THR A 128 -15.17 5.37 1.32
N SER A 129 -14.69 4.19 0.96
CA SER A 129 -14.96 2.94 1.67
C SER A 129 -14.43 3.02 3.12
N CYS A 130 -14.00 1.94 3.72
CA CYS A 130 -13.40 1.97 5.05
C CYS A 130 -12.01 2.64 5.01
N THR A 131 -11.75 3.63 5.87
CA THR A 131 -10.43 4.26 6.01
C THR A 131 -9.44 3.44 6.86
N GLY A 132 -9.87 2.27 7.40
CA GLY A 132 -9.05 1.45 8.29
C GLY A 132 -8.87 2.03 9.70
N LEU A 133 -9.72 3.00 10.11
CA LEU A 133 -9.71 3.66 11.41
C LEU A 133 -10.95 3.32 12.26
N CYS A 134 -11.49 2.10 12.09
CA CYS A 134 -12.73 1.67 12.75
C CYS A 134 -12.66 1.64 14.27
N ASP A 135 -11.45 1.58 14.84
CA ASP A 135 -11.16 1.64 16.28
C ASP A 135 -11.15 3.06 16.85
N GLN A 136 -11.18 4.07 16.00
CA GLN A 136 -11.08 5.49 16.35
C GLN A 136 -11.92 6.39 15.44
N GLY A 137 -13.06 5.87 14.99
CA GLY A 137 -14.05 6.62 14.21
C GLY A 137 -14.79 7.68 15.02
N PRO A 138 -15.64 8.48 14.36
CA PRO A 138 -15.76 8.63 12.94
C PRO A 138 -14.48 9.17 12.31
N ALA A 139 -14.17 8.70 11.08
CA ALA A 139 -12.91 9.04 10.42
C ALA A 139 -13.15 9.62 9.02
N LEU A 140 -12.19 10.40 8.56
CA LEU A 140 -12.18 10.97 7.22
C LEU A 140 -10.74 11.14 6.70
N LEU A 141 -10.60 11.39 5.41
CA LEU A 141 -9.37 11.80 4.77
C LEU A 141 -9.51 13.23 4.26
N VAL A 142 -8.48 14.05 4.44
CA VAL A 142 -8.34 15.33 3.75
C VAL A 142 -7.07 15.29 2.91
N ASN A 143 -7.20 15.36 1.59
CA ASN A 143 -6.09 15.18 0.65
C ASN A 143 -5.23 13.95 0.96
N GLY A 144 -5.87 12.82 1.28
CA GLY A 144 -5.20 11.57 1.65
C GLY A 144 -4.64 11.50 3.08
N ARG A 145 -4.65 12.60 3.85
CA ARG A 145 -4.24 12.58 5.27
C ARG A 145 -5.40 12.14 6.15
N ALA A 146 -5.16 11.14 6.97
CA ALA A 146 -6.17 10.54 7.83
C ALA A 146 -6.44 11.39 9.08
N MET A 147 -7.70 11.51 9.42
CA MET A 147 -8.19 12.20 10.64
C MET A 147 -9.19 11.28 11.34
N SER A 148 -9.04 11.13 12.66
CA SER A 148 -9.85 10.24 13.48
C SER A 148 -10.65 11.01 14.54
N ARG A 149 -11.62 10.30 15.18
CA ARG A 149 -12.42 10.85 16.31
C ARG A 149 -13.09 12.17 15.98
N MET A 150 -13.71 12.23 14.81
CA MET A 150 -14.36 13.44 14.35
C MET A 150 -15.60 13.76 15.21
N SER A 151 -15.78 15.03 15.52
CA SER A 151 -16.92 15.57 16.25
C SER A 151 -17.51 16.77 15.52
N GLY A 152 -18.71 17.19 15.89
CA GLY A 152 -19.33 18.40 15.33
C GLY A 152 -18.44 19.64 15.48
N GLU A 153 -17.76 19.80 16.61
CA GLU A 153 -16.82 20.90 16.86
C GLU A 153 -15.61 20.84 15.92
N ARG A 154 -15.00 19.65 15.75
CA ARG A 154 -13.89 19.47 14.80
C ARG A 154 -14.31 19.76 13.36
N ILE A 155 -15.52 19.35 12.97
CA ILE A 155 -16.06 19.65 11.64
C ILE A 155 -16.27 21.15 11.45
N ASP A 156 -16.76 21.86 12.46
CA ASP A 156 -16.91 23.31 12.40
C ASP A 156 -15.55 23.99 12.20
N ARG A 157 -14.55 23.56 12.95
CA ARG A 157 -13.19 24.09 12.82
C ARG A 157 -12.58 23.77 11.44
N ILE A 158 -12.79 22.58 10.92
CA ILE A 158 -12.36 22.19 9.55
C ILE A 158 -13.00 23.13 8.53
N SER A 159 -14.30 23.43 8.66
CA SER A 159 -14.97 24.35 7.74
C SER A 159 -14.37 25.76 7.76
N GLU A 160 -13.94 26.24 8.91
CA GLU A 160 -13.24 27.53 9.06
C GLU A 160 -11.86 27.50 8.39
N LEU A 161 -11.07 26.44 8.64
CA LEU A 161 -9.73 26.27 8.06
C LEU A 161 -9.79 26.20 6.53
N ILE A 162 -10.77 25.49 5.98
CA ILE A 162 -11.01 25.43 4.53
C ILE A 162 -11.34 26.81 3.97
N ARG A 163 -12.30 27.53 4.59
CA ARG A 163 -12.69 28.89 4.16
C ARG A 163 -11.54 29.88 4.23
N ALA A 164 -10.71 29.77 5.27
CA ALA A 164 -9.51 30.58 5.42
C ALA A 164 -8.37 30.15 4.47
N GLN A 165 -8.57 29.09 3.69
CA GLN A 165 -7.56 28.50 2.79
C GLN A 165 -6.25 28.13 3.51
N THR A 166 -6.35 27.74 4.78
CA THR A 166 -5.20 27.39 5.61
C THR A 166 -4.51 26.12 5.06
N PRO A 167 -3.20 26.16 4.76
CA PRO A 167 -2.47 24.96 4.31
C PRO A 167 -2.64 23.80 5.31
N LEU A 168 -2.73 22.55 4.79
CA LEU A 168 -2.92 21.37 5.66
C LEU A 168 -1.82 21.19 6.70
N ASP A 169 -0.61 21.65 6.41
CA ASP A 169 0.52 21.55 7.35
C ASP A 169 0.38 22.49 8.55
N ASP A 170 -0.46 23.53 8.43
CA ASP A 170 -0.77 24.50 9.49
C ASP A 170 -2.04 24.10 10.26
N TRP A 171 -2.69 22.97 9.91
CA TRP A 171 -3.83 22.47 10.68
C TRP A 171 -3.39 21.88 12.02
N PRO A 172 -4.25 21.84 13.05
CA PRO A 172 -3.92 21.25 14.34
C PRO A 172 -3.36 19.82 14.19
N LYS A 173 -2.15 19.59 14.68
CA LYS A 173 -1.46 18.30 14.52
C LYS A 173 -2.21 17.14 15.17
N GLU A 174 -2.93 17.41 16.24
CA GLU A 174 -3.77 16.42 16.94
C GLU A 174 -4.92 15.88 16.08
N TYR A 175 -5.29 16.56 14.99
CA TYR A 175 -6.30 16.05 14.06
C TYR A 175 -5.77 14.89 13.22
N PHE A 176 -4.47 14.86 12.98
CA PHE A 176 -3.78 13.84 12.20
C PHE A 176 -3.11 12.76 13.07
N ALA A 177 -3.27 12.83 14.38
CA ALA A 177 -2.74 11.84 15.30
C ALA A 177 -3.57 10.55 15.21
N ILE A 178 -2.92 9.47 14.74
CA ILE A 178 -3.51 8.14 14.66
C ILE A 178 -2.85 7.26 15.70
N GLU A 179 -3.64 6.75 16.64
CA GLU A 179 -3.16 5.87 17.71
C GLU A 179 -3.10 4.42 17.26
N ASP A 180 -2.21 3.64 17.86
CA ASP A 180 -2.16 2.19 17.64
C ASP A 180 -3.27 1.44 18.39
N ASN A 181 -3.79 2.04 19.48
CA ASN A 181 -4.84 1.49 20.35
C ASN A 181 -4.53 0.09 20.92
N ILE A 182 -3.25 -0.28 21.01
CA ILE A 182 -2.83 -1.57 21.55
C ILE A 182 -3.10 -1.60 23.07
N ARG A 183 -4.10 -2.38 23.48
CA ARG A 183 -4.47 -2.55 24.89
C ARG A 183 -3.74 -3.69 25.59
N ARG A 184 -3.29 -4.68 24.82
CA ARG A 184 -2.56 -5.85 25.32
C ARG A 184 -1.36 -6.08 24.44
N ARG A 185 -0.21 -6.25 25.09
CA ARG A 185 1.05 -6.58 24.41
C ARG A 185 1.45 -8.00 24.82
N ASP A 186 0.76 -8.97 24.21
CA ASP A 186 1.05 -10.38 24.42
C ASP A 186 2.12 -10.88 23.41
N VAL A 187 2.09 -12.15 23.04
CA VAL A 187 3.11 -12.88 22.29
C VAL A 187 3.68 -12.14 21.08
N LEU A 188 2.83 -11.68 20.13
CA LEU A 188 3.28 -10.98 18.94
C LEU A 188 3.76 -9.54 19.25
N LEU A 189 3.02 -8.85 20.09
CA LEU A 189 3.26 -7.44 20.38
C LEU A 189 4.03 -7.23 21.70
N GLY A 190 4.28 -8.28 22.46
CA GLY A 190 4.84 -8.22 23.81
C GLY A 190 6.35 -8.31 23.87
N GLY A 191 7.02 -8.65 22.78
CA GLY A 191 8.47 -8.79 22.72
C GLY A 191 9.17 -7.55 22.21
N ASP A 192 10.44 -7.43 22.58
CA ASP A 192 11.39 -6.61 21.82
C ASP A 192 11.85 -7.41 20.61
N TRP A 193 11.65 -6.86 19.41
CA TRP A 193 11.96 -7.52 18.15
C TRP A 193 12.98 -6.70 17.36
N PRO A 194 14.29 -6.80 17.69
CA PRO A 194 15.32 -6.03 17.02
C PRO A 194 15.38 -6.33 15.53
N ALA A 195 15.48 -5.28 14.73
CA ALA A 195 15.54 -5.39 13.29
C ALA A 195 16.66 -6.31 12.80
N GLY A 196 16.35 -7.22 11.88
CA GLY A 196 17.29 -8.16 11.27
C GLY A 196 17.56 -9.43 12.10
N GLU A 197 17.04 -9.57 13.32
CA GLU A 197 17.28 -10.75 14.12
C GLU A 197 16.61 -12.00 13.54
N ALA A 198 15.38 -11.85 13.03
CA ALA A 198 14.69 -12.92 12.31
C ALA A 198 15.45 -13.32 11.03
N ILE A 199 16.04 -12.36 10.35
CA ILE A 199 16.83 -12.61 9.12
C ILE A 199 18.08 -13.42 9.47
N ARG A 200 18.85 -13.00 10.48
CA ARG A 200 20.05 -13.73 10.96
C ARG A 200 19.71 -15.16 11.37
N ALA A 201 18.62 -15.33 12.12
CA ALA A 201 18.16 -16.64 12.56
C ALA A 201 17.75 -17.55 11.37
N ALA A 202 17.03 -17.00 10.39
CA ALA A 202 16.65 -17.75 9.19
C ALA A 202 17.87 -18.14 8.34
N VAL A 203 18.82 -17.22 8.14
CA VAL A 203 20.05 -17.48 7.39
C VAL A 203 20.91 -18.54 8.06
N ALA A 204 21.07 -18.47 9.39
CA ALA A 204 21.82 -19.47 10.17
C ALA A 204 21.17 -20.85 10.09
N ARG A 205 19.83 -20.90 10.07
CA ARG A 205 19.09 -22.18 10.00
C ARG A 205 19.12 -22.79 8.59
N GLY A 206 19.14 -21.98 7.56
CA GLY A 206 19.03 -22.38 6.16
C GLY A 206 17.59 -22.46 5.64
N ALA A 207 17.41 -22.25 4.36
CA ALA A 207 16.10 -22.08 3.73
C ALA A 207 15.17 -23.28 3.86
N GLU A 208 15.71 -24.51 3.73
CA GLU A 208 14.92 -25.76 3.87
C GLU A 208 14.44 -25.97 5.30
N ALA A 209 15.35 -25.78 6.25
CA ALA A 209 14.99 -25.88 7.67
C ALA A 209 14.02 -24.76 8.09
N MET A 210 14.15 -23.55 7.53
CA MET A 210 13.18 -22.47 7.74
C MET A 210 11.78 -22.84 7.24
N LEU A 211 11.69 -23.45 6.06
CA LEU A 211 10.42 -23.96 5.54
C LEU A 211 9.82 -25.04 6.43
N ALA A 212 10.66 -25.93 6.97
CA ALA A 212 10.24 -26.95 7.92
C ALA A 212 9.70 -26.33 9.23
N GLU A 213 10.30 -25.25 9.72
CA GLU A 213 9.79 -24.52 10.89
C GLU A 213 8.43 -23.87 10.63
N ILE A 214 8.22 -23.27 9.45
CA ILE A 214 6.90 -22.73 9.04
C ILE A 214 5.86 -23.85 8.97
N LYS A 215 6.25 -25.03 8.49
CA LYS A 215 5.38 -26.22 8.45
C LYS A 215 5.03 -26.72 9.87
N LEU A 216 6.04 -26.86 10.73
CA LEU A 216 5.87 -27.27 12.13
C LEU A 216 4.99 -26.30 12.91
N ALA A 217 5.14 -25.00 12.67
CA ALA A 217 4.29 -23.95 13.23
C ALA A 217 2.82 -24.07 12.83
N ASN A 218 2.51 -24.81 11.77
CA ASN A 218 1.18 -24.84 11.14
C ASN A 218 0.64 -23.42 10.87
N LEU A 219 1.54 -22.51 10.46
CA LEU A 219 1.17 -21.11 10.19
C LEU A 219 0.14 -21.04 9.05
N ARG A 220 -1.02 -20.49 9.38
CA ARG A 220 -2.08 -20.20 8.40
C ARG A 220 -2.09 -18.72 8.04
N GLY A 221 -2.46 -18.41 6.79
CA GLY A 221 -2.62 -17.04 6.33
C GLY A 221 -3.61 -16.25 7.17
N ARG A 222 -3.27 -15.00 7.46
CA ARG A 222 -4.06 -14.08 8.30
C ARG A 222 -4.81 -13.02 7.48
N GLY A 223 -4.87 -13.20 6.16
CA GLY A 223 -5.65 -12.34 5.26
C GLY A 223 -7.11 -12.79 5.06
N GLY A 224 -7.61 -13.74 5.86
CA GLY A 224 -9.00 -14.21 5.81
C GLY A 224 -9.14 -15.68 5.37
N ALA A 225 -8.51 -16.10 4.27
CA ALA A 225 -8.68 -17.44 3.69
C ALA A 225 -8.04 -18.58 4.52
N GLY A 226 -7.10 -18.29 5.41
CA GLY A 226 -6.48 -19.28 6.30
C GLY A 226 -5.67 -20.38 5.57
N PHE A 227 -5.21 -20.13 4.34
CA PHE A 227 -4.42 -21.11 3.60
C PHE A 227 -3.06 -21.39 4.29
N THR A 228 -2.59 -22.64 4.24
CA THR A 228 -1.37 -23.06 4.89
C THR A 228 -0.13 -22.40 4.27
N THR A 229 0.58 -21.58 5.03
CA THR A 229 1.71 -20.77 4.55
C THR A 229 2.86 -21.64 4.04
N ALA A 230 3.17 -22.76 4.74
CA ALA A 230 4.23 -23.68 4.31
C ALA A 230 3.98 -24.29 2.92
N ILE A 231 2.73 -24.64 2.60
CA ILE A 231 2.37 -25.16 1.28
C ILE A 231 2.58 -24.09 0.22
N LYS A 232 2.10 -22.88 0.49
CA LYS A 232 2.27 -21.74 -0.42
C LYS A 232 3.75 -21.46 -0.72
N TRP A 233 4.61 -21.44 0.30
CA TRP A 233 6.04 -21.20 0.16
C TRP A 233 6.77 -22.34 -0.55
N ALA A 234 6.45 -23.61 -0.22
CA ALA A 234 7.01 -24.77 -0.88
C ALA A 234 6.69 -24.76 -2.38
N SER A 235 5.42 -24.57 -2.74
CA SER A 235 4.98 -24.51 -4.14
C SER A 235 5.69 -23.42 -4.94
N ALA A 236 5.87 -22.23 -4.37
CA ALA A 236 6.58 -21.14 -5.05
C ALA A 236 8.09 -21.40 -5.17
N ARG A 237 8.69 -22.06 -4.17
CA ARG A 237 10.11 -22.46 -4.19
C ARG A 237 10.39 -23.52 -5.24
N GLU A 238 9.50 -24.50 -5.42
CA GLU A 238 9.62 -25.60 -6.37
C GLU A 238 9.27 -25.19 -7.80
N ALA A 239 8.44 -24.16 -7.97
CA ALA A 239 8.04 -23.69 -9.28
C ALA A 239 9.24 -23.20 -10.11
N THR A 240 9.29 -23.63 -11.37
CA THR A 240 10.42 -23.33 -12.28
C THR A 240 10.43 -21.90 -12.79
N GLY A 241 9.30 -21.19 -12.73
CA GLY A 241 9.16 -19.88 -13.35
C GLY A 241 9.10 -19.93 -14.87
N SER A 242 9.07 -18.77 -15.50
CA SER A 242 9.02 -18.62 -16.97
C SER A 242 10.18 -17.75 -17.48
N GLY A 243 10.60 -17.97 -18.74
CA GLY A 243 11.66 -17.22 -19.40
C GLY A 243 13.09 -17.70 -19.10
N GLU A 244 14.07 -17.02 -19.66
CA GLU A 244 15.50 -17.36 -19.55
C GLU A 244 16.08 -17.13 -18.13
N HIS A 245 15.50 -16.17 -17.40
CA HIS A 245 15.93 -15.81 -16.04
C HIS A 245 14.73 -15.86 -15.09
N PRO A 246 14.32 -17.06 -14.62
CA PRO A 246 13.19 -17.19 -13.73
C PRO A 246 13.47 -16.48 -12.40
N ALA A 247 12.56 -15.59 -12.03
CA ALA A 247 12.59 -14.87 -10.75
C ALA A 247 11.51 -15.42 -9.81
N ARG A 248 11.61 -15.10 -8.52
CA ARG A 248 10.53 -15.28 -7.55
C ARG A 248 10.28 -13.99 -6.81
N TYR A 249 9.02 -13.78 -6.43
CA TYR A 249 8.61 -12.56 -5.76
C TYR A 249 7.90 -12.87 -4.45
N VAL A 250 8.13 -11.97 -3.48
CA VAL A 250 7.35 -11.92 -2.24
C VAL A 250 6.48 -10.68 -2.29
N VAL A 251 5.18 -10.86 -2.15
CA VAL A 251 4.23 -9.75 -2.09
C VAL A 251 3.61 -9.71 -0.69
N CYS A 252 3.80 -8.57 -0.02
CA CYS A 252 3.07 -8.25 1.21
C CYS A 252 1.76 -7.56 0.82
N ASN A 253 0.66 -8.25 1.06
CA ASN A 253 -0.67 -7.68 0.88
C ASN A 253 -1.01 -6.83 2.12
N ALA A 254 -0.90 -5.52 1.96
CA ALA A 254 -1.27 -4.50 2.92
C ALA A 254 -2.51 -3.70 2.45
N ASP A 255 -3.34 -4.32 1.60
CA ASP A 255 -4.64 -3.79 1.19
C ASP A 255 -5.75 -4.27 2.15
N GLU A 256 -5.67 -3.77 3.39
CA GLU A 256 -6.61 -4.08 4.49
C GLU A 256 -7.93 -3.32 4.32
N GLY A 257 -8.73 -3.73 3.35
CA GLY A 257 -9.99 -3.05 2.98
C GLY A 257 -11.22 -3.48 3.75
N GLU A 258 -11.18 -4.58 4.53
CA GLU A 258 -12.33 -5.13 5.22
C GLU A 258 -12.79 -4.21 6.37
N PRO A 259 -14.08 -3.75 6.39
CA PRO A 259 -14.60 -2.94 7.47
C PRO A 259 -14.45 -3.62 8.85
N GLY A 260 -13.99 -2.86 9.85
CA GLY A 260 -13.72 -3.38 11.19
C GLY A 260 -12.33 -4.00 11.37
N THR A 261 -11.53 -4.11 10.30
CA THR A 261 -10.16 -4.65 10.33
C THR A 261 -9.14 -3.52 10.26
N PHE A 262 -8.20 -3.48 11.20
CA PHE A 262 -7.15 -2.45 11.31
C PHE A 262 -5.84 -2.99 11.92
N LYS A 263 -5.69 -4.31 12.04
CA LYS A 263 -4.51 -4.97 12.62
C LYS A 263 -3.24 -4.75 11.79
N ASP A 264 -3.37 -4.75 10.46
CA ASP A 264 -2.24 -4.57 9.55
C ASP A 264 -1.74 -3.12 9.58
N ARG A 265 -2.64 -2.15 9.71
CA ARG A 265 -2.28 -0.76 9.99
C ARG A 265 -1.42 -0.64 11.25
N VAL A 266 -1.84 -1.27 12.35
CA VAL A 266 -1.10 -1.24 13.63
C VAL A 266 0.28 -1.86 13.47
N LEU A 267 0.40 -3.00 12.77
CA LEU A 267 1.68 -3.64 12.53
C LEU A 267 2.60 -2.79 11.65
N LEU A 268 2.06 -2.14 10.63
CA LEU A 268 2.83 -1.26 9.75
C LEU A 268 3.28 0.03 10.46
N SER A 269 2.47 0.57 11.37
CA SER A 269 2.83 1.79 12.10
C SER A 269 3.80 1.55 13.25
N SER A 270 3.63 0.45 13.99
CA SER A 270 4.36 0.23 15.26
C SER A 270 5.40 -0.89 15.18
N TYR A 271 5.33 -1.78 14.16
CA TYR A 271 6.17 -2.97 14.02
C TYR A 271 6.66 -3.17 12.57
N ALA A 272 6.91 -2.07 11.84
CA ALA A 272 7.34 -2.13 10.42
C ALA A 272 8.59 -2.99 10.22
N ASP A 273 9.56 -2.94 11.13
CA ASP A 273 10.77 -3.77 11.08
C ASP A 273 10.45 -5.27 11.09
N LEU A 274 9.48 -5.69 11.90
CA LEU A 274 9.06 -7.09 11.96
C LEU A 274 8.36 -7.54 10.66
N VAL A 275 7.59 -6.65 10.04
CA VAL A 275 6.98 -6.89 8.72
C VAL A 275 8.06 -7.10 7.66
N PHE A 276 9.04 -6.19 7.59
CA PHE A 276 10.12 -6.26 6.62
C PHE A 276 11.08 -7.43 6.86
N ASP A 277 11.33 -7.78 8.12
CA ASP A 277 12.04 -9.02 8.48
C ASP A 277 11.29 -10.24 7.95
N GLY A 278 9.97 -10.30 8.14
CA GLY A 278 9.14 -11.39 7.64
C GLY A 278 9.14 -11.52 6.12
N MET A 279 9.10 -10.38 5.40
CA MET A 279 9.26 -10.37 3.93
C MET A 279 10.63 -10.90 3.52
N THR A 280 11.69 -10.49 4.20
CA THR A 280 13.06 -10.91 3.89
C THR A 280 13.28 -12.39 4.22
N VAL A 281 12.73 -12.89 5.33
CA VAL A 281 12.70 -14.33 5.68
C VAL A 281 11.97 -15.15 4.61
N ALA A 282 10.81 -14.67 4.13
CA ALA A 282 10.10 -15.31 3.03
C ALA A 282 10.95 -15.31 1.75
N GLY A 283 11.57 -14.16 1.41
CA GLY A 283 12.47 -14.03 0.27
C GLY A 283 13.63 -15.02 0.33
N PHE A 284 14.31 -15.13 1.48
CA PHE A 284 15.35 -16.12 1.71
C PHE A 284 14.86 -17.55 1.52
N THR A 285 13.70 -17.86 2.12
CA THR A 285 13.16 -19.24 2.12
C THR A 285 12.77 -19.72 0.74
N ILE A 286 12.18 -18.85 -0.10
CA ILE A 286 11.74 -19.23 -1.46
C ILE A 286 12.77 -18.87 -2.55
N ASN A 287 13.92 -18.32 -2.19
CA ASN A 287 14.94 -17.81 -3.10
C ASN A 287 14.40 -16.72 -4.04
N ALA A 288 13.73 -15.71 -3.47
CA ALA A 288 13.30 -14.51 -4.17
C ALA A 288 14.32 -13.39 -4.01
N ALA A 289 14.45 -12.54 -5.02
CA ALA A 289 15.33 -11.37 -5.00
C ALA A 289 14.59 -10.06 -4.71
N GLN A 290 13.27 -10.03 -4.83
CA GLN A 290 12.46 -8.83 -4.67
C GLN A 290 11.19 -9.08 -3.88
N GLY A 291 10.91 -8.14 -2.97
CA GLY A 291 9.66 -8.00 -2.23
C GLY A 291 8.89 -6.76 -2.69
N LEU A 292 7.58 -6.88 -2.76
CA LEU A 292 6.66 -5.78 -3.08
C LEU A 292 5.66 -5.64 -1.94
N LEU A 293 5.63 -4.49 -1.28
CA LEU A 293 4.60 -4.18 -0.29
C LEU A 293 3.51 -3.36 -1.00
N TYR A 294 2.32 -3.92 -1.13
CA TYR A 294 1.17 -3.23 -1.69
C TYR A 294 0.39 -2.55 -0.57
N LEU A 295 0.54 -1.24 -0.45
CA LEU A 295 -0.07 -0.42 0.58
C LEU A 295 -1.35 0.24 0.05
N ARG A 296 -2.49 0.02 0.70
CA ARG A 296 -3.74 0.66 0.28
C ARG A 296 -3.64 2.19 0.30
N GLY A 297 -4.38 2.84 -0.60
CA GLY A 297 -4.33 4.30 -0.77
C GLY A 297 -4.72 5.07 0.50
N GLU A 298 -5.64 4.56 1.29
CA GLU A 298 -6.10 5.17 2.55
C GLU A 298 -5.02 5.20 3.64
N TYR A 299 -3.97 4.38 3.51
CA TYR A 299 -2.82 4.36 4.41
C TYR A 299 -1.63 5.19 3.92
N HIS A 300 -1.85 6.09 2.96
CA HIS A 300 -0.80 6.97 2.42
C HIS A 300 0.00 7.69 3.51
N TYR A 301 -0.63 8.04 4.62
CA TYR A 301 0.04 8.69 5.75
C TYR A 301 1.14 7.84 6.42
N LEU A 302 1.16 6.52 6.22
CA LEU A 302 2.23 5.63 6.70
C LEU A 302 3.45 5.61 5.76
N LEU A 303 3.28 5.98 4.49
CA LEU A 303 4.30 5.82 3.46
C LEU A 303 5.65 6.49 3.82
N PRO A 304 5.69 7.74 4.31
CA PRO A 304 6.97 8.39 4.64
C PRO A 304 7.78 7.63 5.69
N ALA A 305 7.13 7.13 6.76
CA ALA A 305 7.78 6.37 7.82
C ALA A 305 8.28 5.01 7.31
N LEU A 306 7.47 4.32 6.48
CA LEU A 306 7.84 3.04 5.89
C LEU A 306 9.03 3.18 4.93
N LEU A 307 9.07 4.22 4.10
CA LEU A 307 10.20 4.50 3.21
C LEU A 307 11.47 4.82 4.00
N ALA A 308 11.37 5.63 5.06
CA ALA A 308 12.51 5.92 5.94
C ALA A 308 13.05 4.65 6.62
N ASN A 309 12.17 3.73 7.04
CA ASN A 309 12.56 2.44 7.59
C ASN A 309 13.28 1.58 6.55
N LEU A 310 12.77 1.46 5.31
CA LEU A 310 13.45 0.72 4.24
C LEU A 310 14.84 1.28 3.95
N GLU A 311 14.97 2.60 3.93
CA GLU A 311 16.28 3.25 3.70
C GLU A 311 17.26 2.97 4.85
N ALA A 312 16.81 3.03 6.11
CA ALA A 312 17.61 2.64 7.26
C ALA A 312 18.07 1.18 7.18
N ARG A 313 17.18 0.27 6.76
CA ARG A 313 17.48 -1.15 6.59
C ARG A 313 18.51 -1.40 5.48
N ARG A 314 18.47 -0.66 4.37
CA ARG A 314 19.49 -0.72 3.31
C ARG A 314 20.85 -0.29 3.86
N LYS A 315 20.90 0.81 4.62
CA LYS A 315 22.14 1.30 5.27
C LYS A 315 22.74 0.31 6.26
N CYS A 316 21.87 -0.45 6.97
CA CYS A 316 22.30 -1.47 7.93
C CYS A 316 22.56 -2.86 7.30
N GLY A 317 22.49 -2.99 5.97
CA GLY A 317 22.71 -4.27 5.28
C GLY A 317 21.64 -5.33 5.55
N LEU A 318 20.43 -4.91 5.93
CA LEU A 318 19.25 -5.77 6.12
C LEU A 318 18.40 -5.89 4.84
N LEU A 319 18.72 -5.08 3.83
CA LEU A 319 18.20 -5.14 2.47
C LEU A 319 19.34 -4.86 1.48
N GLY A 320 19.23 -5.31 0.22
CA GLY A 320 20.20 -5.15 -0.83
C GLY A 320 21.01 -6.43 -1.07
N LYS A 321 22.35 -6.36 -0.94
CA LYS A 321 23.25 -7.47 -1.28
C LYS A 321 23.82 -8.15 -0.04
N ASN A 322 24.01 -9.49 -0.11
CA ASN A 322 24.66 -10.32 0.92
C ASN A 322 24.06 -10.14 2.33
N ILE A 323 22.74 -10.15 2.40
CA ILE A 323 21.96 -9.87 3.61
C ILE A 323 22.28 -10.89 4.71
N GLY A 324 22.36 -10.41 5.96
CA GLY A 324 22.68 -11.25 7.12
C GLY A 324 24.05 -11.92 7.05
N GLY A 325 25.00 -11.36 6.26
CA GLY A 325 26.31 -11.94 6.02
C GLY A 325 26.33 -13.14 5.06
N ARG A 326 25.19 -13.48 4.45
CA ARG A 326 25.07 -14.62 3.53
C ARG A 326 25.46 -14.20 2.11
N ALA A 327 26.64 -14.65 1.65
CA ALA A 327 27.07 -14.47 0.27
C ALA A 327 26.02 -15.01 -0.71
N GLY A 328 25.67 -14.21 -1.72
CA GLY A 328 24.69 -14.56 -2.75
C GLY A 328 23.23 -14.40 -2.35
N PHE A 329 22.91 -14.07 -1.10
CA PHE A 329 21.55 -13.69 -0.73
C PHE A 329 21.32 -12.20 -0.95
N HIS A 330 20.54 -11.88 -1.95
CA HIS A 330 20.15 -10.52 -2.32
C HIS A 330 18.64 -10.40 -2.24
N PHE A 331 18.15 -9.36 -1.58
CA PHE A 331 16.72 -9.08 -1.49
C PHE A 331 16.50 -7.59 -1.22
N ASP A 332 15.59 -6.97 -1.93
CA ASP A 332 15.15 -5.62 -1.65
C ASP A 332 13.63 -5.52 -1.65
N ILE A 333 13.11 -4.50 -0.99
CA ILE A 333 11.67 -4.28 -0.84
C ILE A 333 11.30 -2.93 -1.44
N GLU A 334 10.24 -2.93 -2.21
CA GLU A 334 9.63 -1.75 -2.79
C GLU A 334 8.18 -1.61 -2.35
N ILE A 335 7.74 -0.38 -2.10
CA ILE A 335 6.37 -0.07 -1.73
C ILE A 335 5.61 0.41 -2.96
N HIS A 336 4.47 -0.20 -3.24
CA HIS A 336 3.51 0.21 -4.26
C HIS A 336 2.23 0.69 -3.59
N MET A 337 1.80 1.89 -3.97
CA MET A 337 0.54 2.44 -3.46
C MET A 337 -0.64 1.90 -4.26
N GLY A 338 -1.65 1.42 -3.55
CA GLY A 338 -3.00 1.26 -4.09
C GLY A 338 -3.69 2.61 -4.25
N ALA A 339 -4.84 2.62 -4.88
CA ALA A 339 -5.58 3.84 -5.19
C ALA A 339 -7.11 3.71 -4.92
N GLY A 340 -7.47 3.09 -3.80
CA GLY A 340 -8.86 3.03 -3.34
C GLY A 340 -9.71 1.99 -4.08
N ALA A 341 -9.22 0.76 -4.27
CA ALA A 341 -9.98 -0.34 -4.87
C ALA A 341 -9.94 -1.57 -3.94
N TYR A 342 -11.02 -1.81 -3.18
CA TYR A 342 -11.18 -2.95 -2.26
C TYR A 342 -10.81 -4.31 -2.86
N ILE A 343 -11.15 -4.51 -4.15
CA ILE A 343 -10.88 -5.76 -4.85
C ILE A 343 -9.38 -6.10 -4.92
N CYS A 344 -8.49 -5.11 -4.80
CA CYS A 344 -7.04 -5.32 -4.78
C CYS A 344 -6.55 -6.05 -3.51
N GLY A 345 -7.40 -6.26 -2.50
CA GLY A 345 -7.16 -7.20 -1.40
C GLY A 345 -7.16 -8.67 -1.85
N GLU A 346 -7.79 -9.02 -2.97
CA GLU A 346 -7.69 -10.34 -3.60
C GLU A 346 -6.34 -10.49 -4.28
N GLU A 347 -5.63 -11.63 -4.07
CA GLU A 347 -4.21 -11.78 -4.44
C GLU A 347 -3.94 -11.62 -5.95
N THR A 348 -4.85 -12.01 -6.82
CA THR A 348 -4.64 -11.90 -8.27
C THR A 348 -5.00 -10.52 -8.80
N ALA A 349 -6.00 -9.86 -8.24
CA ALA A 349 -6.32 -8.47 -8.51
C ALA A 349 -5.21 -7.53 -8.06
N LEU A 350 -4.60 -7.80 -6.89
CA LEU A 350 -3.42 -7.10 -6.40
C LEU A 350 -2.25 -7.22 -7.40
N ILE A 351 -2.00 -8.42 -7.91
CA ILE A 351 -0.94 -8.65 -8.92
C ILE A 351 -1.24 -7.88 -10.21
N GLU A 352 -2.47 -7.88 -10.71
CA GLU A 352 -2.86 -7.07 -11.87
C GLU A 352 -2.60 -5.57 -11.61
N SER A 353 -2.91 -5.09 -10.41
CA SER A 353 -2.63 -3.71 -10.00
C SER A 353 -1.12 -3.40 -9.95
N LEU A 354 -0.29 -4.30 -9.39
CA LEU A 354 1.17 -4.20 -9.42
C LEU A 354 1.74 -4.14 -10.84
N GLU A 355 1.08 -4.78 -11.80
CA GLU A 355 1.45 -4.77 -13.21
C GLU A 355 0.90 -3.53 -13.98
N GLY A 356 0.38 -2.53 -13.29
CA GLY A 356 -0.15 -1.31 -13.89
C GLY A 356 -1.44 -1.52 -14.69
N LYS A 357 -2.27 -2.46 -14.26
CA LYS A 357 -3.56 -2.79 -14.88
C LYS A 357 -4.70 -2.47 -13.92
N ARG A 358 -5.94 -2.61 -14.40
CA ARG A 358 -7.11 -2.64 -13.51
C ARG A 358 -7.02 -3.87 -12.60
N GLY A 359 -7.38 -3.71 -11.33
CA GLY A 359 -7.37 -4.81 -10.35
C GLY A 359 -8.50 -5.81 -10.59
N VAL A 360 -8.50 -6.46 -11.74
CA VAL A 360 -9.50 -7.49 -12.08
C VAL A 360 -8.91 -8.86 -11.75
N PRO A 361 -9.59 -9.67 -10.91
CA PRO A 361 -9.10 -10.99 -10.55
C PRO A 361 -8.84 -11.90 -11.75
N ARG A 362 -7.77 -12.69 -11.68
CA ARG A 362 -7.43 -13.71 -12.70
C ARG A 362 -8.24 -14.98 -12.48
N ILE A 363 -8.51 -15.70 -13.57
CA ILE A 363 -9.03 -17.07 -13.49
C ILE A 363 -7.94 -17.98 -12.94
N ARG A 364 -8.27 -18.84 -11.99
CA ARG A 364 -7.36 -19.84 -11.42
C ARG A 364 -7.85 -21.25 -11.72
N PRO A 365 -6.99 -22.24 -12.04
CA PRO A 365 -5.54 -22.15 -12.23
C PRO A 365 -5.15 -21.36 -13.48
N PRO A 366 -3.89 -20.85 -13.60
CA PRO A 366 -2.75 -21.06 -12.71
C PRO A 366 -2.84 -20.18 -11.43
N PHE A 367 -2.25 -20.69 -10.33
CA PHE A 367 -2.16 -19.94 -9.07
C PHE A 367 -0.92 -19.04 -9.04
N PRO A 368 -0.92 -17.94 -8.27
CA PRO A 368 0.23 -17.03 -8.19
C PRO A 368 1.55 -17.69 -7.80
N VAL A 369 1.51 -18.75 -7.00
CA VAL A 369 2.71 -19.52 -6.61
C VAL A 369 3.44 -20.16 -7.78
N THR A 370 2.76 -20.34 -8.92
CA THR A 370 3.37 -20.83 -10.16
C THR A 370 3.45 -19.73 -11.22
N GLN A 371 2.46 -18.84 -11.31
CA GLN A 371 2.34 -17.83 -12.36
C GLN A 371 1.68 -16.54 -11.81
N GLY A 372 2.44 -15.79 -11.01
CA GLY A 372 2.02 -14.55 -10.35
C GLY A 372 2.48 -13.27 -11.05
N TYR A 373 3.22 -12.43 -10.32
CA TYR A 373 3.71 -11.15 -10.82
C TYR A 373 4.67 -11.33 -11.99
N LEU A 374 4.38 -10.66 -13.09
CA LEU A 374 5.10 -10.80 -14.38
C LEU A 374 5.19 -12.26 -14.87
N GLY A 375 4.19 -13.08 -14.57
CA GLY A 375 4.16 -14.49 -14.94
C GLY A 375 5.13 -15.38 -14.15
N GLN A 376 5.74 -14.87 -13.08
CA GLN A 376 6.73 -15.57 -12.25
C GLN A 376 6.12 -16.11 -10.95
N PRO A 377 6.70 -17.15 -10.35
CA PRO A 377 6.28 -17.65 -9.05
C PRO A 377 6.25 -16.53 -8.00
N THR A 378 5.08 -16.33 -7.39
CA THR A 378 4.86 -15.23 -6.46
C THR A 378 4.14 -15.73 -5.21
N VAL A 379 4.72 -15.43 -4.05
CA VAL A 379 4.08 -15.64 -2.76
C VAL A 379 3.39 -14.34 -2.34
N VAL A 380 2.07 -14.37 -2.22
CA VAL A 380 1.30 -13.26 -1.64
C VAL A 380 0.94 -13.62 -0.21
N ASN A 381 1.39 -12.86 0.77
CA ASN A 381 1.05 -13.03 2.18
C ASN A 381 0.54 -11.72 2.79
N ASN A 382 -0.40 -11.84 3.72
CA ASN A 382 -0.86 -10.73 4.54
C ASN A 382 0.24 -10.25 5.50
N VAL A 383 0.20 -8.98 5.90
CA VAL A 383 1.14 -8.32 6.83
C VAL A 383 1.36 -9.13 8.10
N GLU A 384 0.29 -9.51 8.80
CA GLU A 384 0.37 -10.29 10.05
C GLU A 384 1.00 -11.67 9.84
N THR A 385 0.74 -12.32 8.70
CA THR A 385 1.36 -13.61 8.36
C THR A 385 2.88 -13.48 8.29
N LEU A 386 3.38 -12.40 7.69
CA LEU A 386 4.82 -12.13 7.58
C LEU A 386 5.44 -11.82 8.93
N CYS A 387 4.79 -11.00 9.78
CA CYS A 387 5.25 -10.80 11.17
C CYS A 387 5.39 -12.12 11.92
N LYS A 388 4.41 -13.01 11.82
CA LYS A 388 4.46 -14.34 12.46
C LYS A 388 5.57 -15.21 11.89
N ALA A 389 5.84 -15.15 10.59
CA ALA A 389 6.96 -15.84 9.99
C ALA A 389 8.31 -15.37 10.56
N ALA A 390 8.48 -14.06 10.80
CA ALA A 390 9.65 -13.50 11.46
C ALA A 390 9.81 -14.03 12.91
N LEU A 391 8.73 -14.13 13.68
CA LEU A 391 8.75 -14.70 15.03
C LEU A 391 9.12 -16.19 15.01
N ILE A 392 8.58 -16.95 14.06
CA ILE A 392 8.91 -18.37 13.88
C ILE A 392 10.39 -18.53 13.51
N ALA A 393 10.94 -17.64 12.70
CA ALA A 393 12.37 -17.66 12.38
C ALA A 393 13.24 -17.51 13.64
N GLN A 394 12.86 -16.65 14.59
CA GLN A 394 13.60 -16.42 15.84
C GLN A 394 13.36 -17.52 16.88
N LYS A 395 12.11 -17.89 17.12
CA LYS A 395 11.71 -18.73 18.26
C LYS A 395 11.48 -20.20 17.90
N GLY A 396 11.33 -20.52 16.61
CA GLY A 396 11.03 -21.86 16.10
C GLY A 396 9.55 -22.18 15.96
N GLY A 397 9.25 -23.17 15.12
CA GLY A 397 7.88 -23.59 14.81
C GLY A 397 7.16 -24.24 15.99
N ALA A 398 7.87 -25.04 16.78
CA ALA A 398 7.30 -25.69 17.96
C ALA A 398 6.83 -24.67 19.01
N TRP A 399 7.62 -23.60 19.23
CA TRP A 399 7.21 -22.51 20.11
C TRP A 399 5.90 -21.88 19.65
N PHE A 400 5.80 -21.54 18.35
CA PHE A 400 4.60 -20.94 17.80
C PHE A 400 3.38 -21.88 17.85
N ALA A 401 3.58 -23.18 17.60
CA ALA A 401 2.53 -24.20 17.67
C ALA A 401 1.99 -24.41 19.09
N GLY A 402 2.74 -23.97 20.12
CA GLY A 402 2.30 -24.00 21.53
C GLY A 402 1.20 -22.98 21.86
N PHE A 403 0.91 -22.02 20.98
CA PHE A 403 -0.16 -21.04 21.16
C PHE A 403 -1.39 -21.42 20.32
N GLY A 404 -2.58 -21.08 20.83
CA GLY A 404 -3.84 -21.32 20.13
C GLY A 404 -4.32 -22.78 20.25
N THR A 405 -4.87 -23.30 19.16
CA THR A 405 -5.40 -24.67 19.08
C THR A 405 -4.65 -25.48 18.03
N LYS A 406 -4.83 -26.82 18.05
CA LYS A 406 -4.21 -27.70 17.03
C LYS A 406 -4.64 -27.34 15.58
N GLN A 407 -5.86 -26.87 15.40
CA GLN A 407 -6.37 -26.45 14.07
C GLN A 407 -5.99 -25.01 13.71
N SER A 408 -5.81 -24.13 14.71
CA SER A 408 -5.46 -22.72 14.52
C SER A 408 -4.38 -22.33 15.53
N THR A 409 -3.14 -22.51 15.11
CA THR A 409 -1.96 -22.18 15.92
C THR A 409 -1.67 -20.69 15.93
N GLY A 410 -0.93 -20.23 16.93
CA GLY A 410 -0.51 -18.85 17.09
C GLY A 410 -1.54 -17.99 17.81
N THR A 411 -1.32 -16.68 17.76
CA THR A 411 -2.15 -15.66 18.40
C THR A 411 -2.86 -14.79 17.39
N LYS A 412 -3.87 -14.05 17.85
CA LYS A 412 -4.49 -12.93 17.11
C LYS A 412 -4.15 -11.63 17.84
#